data_302b54271948c8fdcb626c53a45cdbbd
#
_entry.id   302b54271948c8fdcb626c53a45cdbbd
#
_cell.length_a   1.000
_cell.length_b   1.000
_cell.length_c   1.000
_cell.angle_alpha   90.00
_cell.angle_beta   90.00
_cell.angle_gamma   90.00
#
_symmetry.space_group_name_H-M   'P 1'
#
loop_
_entity.id
_entity.type
_entity.pdbx_description
1 polymer ?
#
loop_
_entity_poly.entity_id
_entity_poly.type
_entity_poly.pdbx_seq_one_letter_code
_entity_poly.pdbx_strand_id
1 'polypeptide(L)'
;MDLQMDYADLCMMVLEKFGDVPNIPLSARMLLEYAEVRLAKIGMNLEKSPLASGKTVGWDALFETSAAKILAVREERTGETVGIIWPFHPAAAWMCARKKAETAGEVTAAADALIKEGHRDRDGLFDNPVHPGQLSTEILAMTVPFLAWAGKISGEKRYFDEAVRQFKGYAARLYDPAARLWHPGYLTAEAAAAVTFRPTDQSILSPVLSLPEPGVLAGCWGRGEGYALFALSELIFELPEGPEKEELIRMRVDMLDSLLPLQDPNGMWHQVLNDWGSYPETSGTAWILYAVGRGLKKGTVDREKFLPPYLCGLAGMARYLAYDGSIFNGSVTCICPGGRGTAVDFAFAKWLKDEPHTVAPVLLSLQQAVQNECAKGLIPSLSEVLNQFTGE
;
A
#
# COMPACT_ATOMS: atom_id res chain seq x y z
N MET A 1 35.81 -9.26 -6.87
CA MET A 1 35.01 -9.05 -5.63
C MET A 1 33.59 -9.32 -6.02
N ASP A 2 33.09 -10.52 -5.76
CA ASP A 2 31.72 -10.87 -6.07
C ASP A 2 30.80 -10.08 -5.12
N LEU A 3 30.12 -9.08 -5.66
CA LEU A 3 29.06 -8.37 -4.96
C LEU A 3 27.83 -9.32 -4.93
N GLN A 4 27.73 -10.13 -3.89
CA GLN A 4 26.47 -10.80 -3.59
C GLN A 4 25.48 -9.74 -3.18
N MET A 5 24.49 -9.49 -4.03
CA MET A 5 23.38 -8.61 -3.71
C MET A 5 22.34 -9.37 -2.90
N ASP A 6 21.81 -8.71 -1.89
CA ASP A 6 20.68 -9.20 -1.12
C ASP A 6 19.46 -8.27 -1.22
N TYR A 7 18.37 -8.59 -0.54
CA TYR A 7 17.17 -7.75 -0.56
C TYR A 7 17.37 -6.40 0.12
N ALA A 8 18.36 -6.26 1.00
CA ALA A 8 18.71 -4.97 1.57
C ALA A 8 19.36 -4.08 0.50
N ASP A 9 20.23 -4.63 -0.35
CA ASP A 9 20.85 -3.90 -1.44
C ASP A 9 19.81 -3.43 -2.46
N LEU A 10 18.87 -4.30 -2.87
CA LEU A 10 17.77 -3.91 -3.75
C LEU A 10 16.90 -2.81 -3.12
N CYS A 11 16.61 -2.91 -1.83
CA CYS A 11 15.85 -1.89 -1.12
C CYS A 11 16.56 -0.53 -1.16
N MET A 12 17.88 -0.54 -0.94
CA MET A 12 18.67 0.70 -0.97
C MET A 12 18.74 1.31 -2.37
N MET A 13 18.85 0.50 -3.43
CA MET A 13 18.82 0.98 -4.82
C MET A 13 17.49 1.68 -5.17
N VAL A 14 16.37 1.07 -4.77
CA VAL A 14 15.04 1.67 -4.96
C VAL A 14 14.93 2.98 -4.17
N LEU A 15 15.36 2.97 -2.90
CA LEU A 15 15.31 4.17 -2.06
C LEU A 15 16.17 5.31 -2.62
N GLU A 16 17.38 5.00 -3.10
CA GLU A 16 18.28 6.00 -3.71
C GLU A 16 17.63 6.64 -4.95
N LYS A 17 16.98 5.85 -5.77
CA LYS A 17 16.32 6.36 -6.98
C LYS A 17 15.11 7.25 -6.67
N PHE A 18 14.30 6.88 -5.69
CA PHE A 18 12.97 7.51 -5.49
C PHE A 18 12.90 8.48 -4.30
N GLY A 19 13.85 8.45 -3.38
CA GLY A 19 13.79 9.29 -2.18
C GLY A 19 13.67 10.79 -2.45
N ASP A 20 14.30 11.28 -3.50
CA ASP A 20 14.33 12.70 -3.87
C ASP A 20 13.53 13.03 -5.16
N VAL A 21 12.68 12.12 -5.67
CA VAL A 21 11.94 12.37 -6.92
C VAL A 21 10.87 13.44 -6.71
N PRO A 22 10.94 14.59 -7.40
CA PRO A 22 9.91 15.61 -7.35
C PRO A 22 8.65 15.19 -8.12
N ASN A 23 7.50 15.80 -7.79
CA ASN A 23 6.26 15.71 -8.56
C ASN A 23 5.62 14.32 -8.65
N ILE A 24 5.74 13.49 -7.61
CA ILE A 24 4.92 12.29 -7.49
C ILE A 24 3.56 12.62 -6.82
N PRO A 25 2.50 11.85 -7.10
CA PRO A 25 1.20 12.04 -6.46
C PRO A 25 1.29 12.06 -4.94
N LEU A 26 0.46 12.88 -4.30
CA LEU A 26 0.54 13.09 -2.85
C LEU A 26 0.41 11.80 -2.04
N SER A 27 -0.55 10.94 -2.38
CA SER A 27 -0.75 9.65 -1.69
C SER A 27 0.50 8.74 -1.82
N ALA A 28 1.10 8.70 -3.00
CA ALA A 28 2.34 7.95 -3.22
C ALA A 28 3.52 8.54 -2.42
N ARG A 29 3.64 9.88 -2.37
CA ARG A 29 4.65 10.56 -1.56
C ARG A 29 4.51 10.23 -0.07
N MET A 30 3.30 10.30 0.45
CA MET A 30 3.02 10.02 1.85
C MET A 30 3.37 8.58 2.24
N LEU A 31 3.07 7.61 1.37
CA LEU A 31 3.44 6.21 1.58
C LEU A 31 4.94 5.97 1.43
N LEU A 32 5.61 6.67 0.50
CA LEU A 32 7.06 6.61 0.35
C LEU A 32 7.76 7.10 1.63
N GLU A 33 7.40 8.26 2.15
CA GLU A 33 7.97 8.78 3.40
C GLU A 33 7.68 7.85 4.59
N TYR A 34 6.53 7.19 4.60
CA TYR A 34 6.23 6.13 5.57
C TYR A 34 7.19 4.94 5.46
N ALA A 35 7.51 4.51 4.23
CA ALA A 35 8.50 3.45 4.01
C ALA A 35 9.91 3.88 4.45
N GLU A 36 10.32 5.11 4.14
CA GLU A 36 11.62 5.68 4.52
C GLU A 36 11.82 5.67 6.04
N VAL A 37 10.85 6.18 6.81
CA VAL A 37 10.97 6.19 8.28
C VAL A 37 10.97 4.79 8.88
N ARG A 38 10.33 3.83 8.25
CA ARG A 38 10.36 2.44 8.67
C ARG A 38 11.70 1.76 8.39
N LEU A 39 12.32 2.07 7.24
CA LEU A 39 13.67 1.61 6.90
C LEU A 39 14.70 2.20 7.85
N ALA A 40 14.65 3.50 8.11
CA ALA A 40 15.54 4.16 9.05
C ALA A 40 15.45 3.56 10.46
N LYS A 41 14.24 3.16 10.89
CA LYS A 41 14.00 2.51 12.19
C LYS A 41 14.77 1.21 12.38
N ILE A 42 15.03 0.46 11.32
CA ILE A 42 15.80 -0.79 11.36
C ILE A 42 17.27 -0.58 11.00
N GLY A 43 17.74 0.68 10.93
CA GLY A 43 19.12 1.02 10.63
C GLY A 43 19.49 0.86 9.14
N MET A 44 18.53 0.72 8.27
CA MET A 44 18.72 0.79 6.82
C MET A 44 18.73 2.26 6.43
N ASN A 45 19.90 2.82 6.30
CA ASN A 45 20.13 4.17 5.83
C ASN A 45 21.10 4.16 4.66
N LEU A 46 21.04 5.20 3.84
CA LEU A 46 21.84 5.33 2.62
C LEU A 46 23.35 5.33 2.87
N GLU A 47 23.84 5.53 4.13
CA GLU A 47 25.29 5.47 4.46
C GLU A 47 25.89 4.10 4.23
N LYS A 48 25.09 3.05 4.29
CA LYS A 48 25.53 1.67 4.15
C LYS A 48 25.40 1.14 2.74
N SER A 49 24.79 1.90 1.82
CA SER A 49 24.71 1.52 0.43
C SER A 49 26.06 1.68 -0.25
N PRO A 50 26.55 0.68 -1.01
CA PRO A 50 27.74 0.83 -1.84
C PRO A 50 27.57 1.88 -2.95
N LEU A 51 26.33 2.35 -3.20
CA LEU A 51 25.98 3.38 -4.18
C LEU A 51 25.70 4.74 -3.53
N ALA A 52 25.93 4.88 -2.22
CA ALA A 52 25.53 6.05 -1.45
C ALA A 52 26.10 7.36 -2.02
N SER A 53 25.23 8.26 -2.39
CA SER A 53 25.55 9.62 -2.83
C SER A 53 25.87 10.59 -1.68
N GLY A 54 26.06 10.09 -0.46
CA GLY A 54 26.46 10.88 0.72
C GLY A 54 25.35 11.65 1.42
N LYS A 55 24.08 11.42 1.07
CA LYS A 55 22.92 12.02 1.77
C LYS A 55 22.29 11.02 2.71
N THR A 56 22.62 11.12 3.99
CA THR A 56 21.97 10.35 5.04
C THR A 56 21.01 11.21 5.84
N VAL A 57 19.78 10.76 5.92
CA VAL A 57 18.81 11.32 6.85
C VAL A 57 18.61 10.31 7.97
N GLY A 58 19.16 10.61 9.14
CA GLY A 58 18.95 9.77 10.32
C GLY A 58 17.50 9.78 10.80
N TRP A 59 17.15 8.80 11.65
CA TRP A 59 15.81 8.67 12.22
C TRP A 59 15.24 9.96 12.83
N ASP A 60 16.06 10.68 13.61
CA ASP A 60 15.60 11.90 14.28
C ASP A 60 15.36 13.04 13.28
N ALA A 61 16.20 13.18 12.26
CA ALA A 61 16.00 14.20 11.23
C ALA A 61 14.78 13.90 10.34
N LEU A 62 14.53 12.63 10.01
CA LEU A 62 13.29 12.22 9.34
C LEU A 62 12.07 12.50 10.20
N PHE A 63 12.17 12.29 11.51
CA PHE A 63 11.10 12.62 12.46
C PHE A 63 10.78 14.11 12.45
N GLU A 64 11.78 14.98 12.60
CA GLU A 64 11.60 16.44 12.60
C GLU A 64 10.96 16.91 11.28
N THR A 65 11.46 16.41 10.14
CA THR A 65 10.92 16.77 8.83
C THR A 65 9.48 16.29 8.65
N SER A 66 9.15 15.08 9.13
CA SER A 66 7.81 14.54 9.05
C SER A 66 6.86 15.21 10.04
N ALA A 67 7.34 15.53 11.25
CA ALA A 67 6.56 16.23 12.26
C ALA A 67 6.07 17.61 11.79
N ALA A 68 6.84 18.32 10.98
CA ALA A 68 6.44 19.60 10.40
C ALA A 68 5.28 19.47 9.37
N LYS A 69 4.97 18.27 8.89
CA LYS A 69 3.96 18.01 7.86
C LYS A 69 2.64 17.44 8.41
N ILE A 70 2.41 17.55 9.70
CA ILE A 70 1.30 16.87 10.42
C ILE A 70 -0.11 17.41 10.09
N LEU A 71 -0.25 18.46 9.36
CA LEU A 71 -1.57 19.03 9.10
C LEU A 71 -2.35 18.19 8.09
N ALA A 72 -3.62 17.92 8.41
CA ALA A 72 -4.54 17.27 7.50
C ALA A 72 -4.54 17.97 6.12
N VAL A 73 -4.37 17.19 5.06
CA VAL A 73 -4.38 17.70 3.70
C VAL A 73 -5.82 17.92 3.28
N ARG A 74 -6.14 19.17 2.97
CA ARG A 74 -7.46 19.60 2.50
C ARG A 74 -7.37 19.99 1.03
N GLU A 75 -8.37 19.64 0.25
CA GLU A 75 -8.49 20.16 -1.11
C GLU A 75 -9.32 21.44 -1.11
N GLU A 76 -8.79 22.45 -1.78
CA GLU A 76 -9.52 23.69 -2.07
C GLU A 76 -9.87 23.71 -3.56
N ARG A 77 -11.16 23.84 -3.85
CA ARG A 77 -11.66 24.04 -5.21
C ARG A 77 -12.43 25.35 -5.26
N THR A 78 -12.05 26.20 -6.21
CA THR A 78 -12.75 27.49 -6.43
C THR A 78 -12.97 28.34 -5.17
N GLY A 79 -12.02 28.25 -4.21
CA GLY A 79 -12.10 29.00 -2.95
C GLY A 79 -12.92 28.34 -1.83
N GLU A 80 -13.46 27.14 -2.07
CA GLU A 80 -14.16 26.35 -1.05
C GLU A 80 -13.34 25.13 -0.66
N THR A 81 -13.23 24.86 0.65
CA THR A 81 -12.63 23.65 1.16
C THR A 81 -13.59 22.48 0.94
N VAL A 82 -13.23 21.55 0.07
CA VAL A 82 -14.07 20.39 -0.28
C VAL A 82 -14.05 19.32 0.81
N GLY A 83 -13.04 19.32 1.66
CA GLY A 83 -12.93 18.40 2.78
C GLY A 83 -11.49 17.90 2.99
N ILE A 84 -11.34 16.99 3.95
CA ILE A 84 -10.06 16.34 4.22
C ILE A 84 -9.88 15.22 3.20
N ILE A 85 -8.88 15.34 2.31
CA ILE A 85 -8.54 14.29 1.34
C ILE A 85 -7.77 13.19 2.03
N TRP A 86 -6.74 13.56 2.78
CA TRP A 86 -5.93 12.65 3.57
C TRP A 86 -5.89 13.15 4.99
N PRO A 87 -6.16 12.28 5.95
CA PRO A 87 -6.27 12.71 7.35
C PRO A 87 -4.96 13.27 7.87
N PHE A 88 -3.80 12.76 7.33
CA PHE A 88 -2.54 13.06 7.96
C PHE A 88 -1.35 12.35 7.28
N HIS A 89 -0.15 12.85 7.52
CA HIS A 89 1.07 12.23 7.03
C HIS A 89 1.36 10.90 7.74
N PRO A 90 1.28 9.72 7.07
CA PRO A 90 1.43 8.41 7.71
C PRO A 90 2.76 8.25 8.46
N ALA A 91 3.85 8.78 7.89
CA ALA A 91 5.18 8.74 8.49
C ALA A 91 5.19 9.34 9.90
N ALA A 92 4.68 10.57 10.03
CA ALA A 92 4.69 11.27 11.32
C ALA A 92 3.80 10.58 12.35
N ALA A 93 2.59 10.14 11.98
CA ALA A 93 1.71 9.43 12.89
C ALA A 93 2.34 8.11 13.38
N TRP A 94 2.91 7.34 12.48
CA TRP A 94 3.57 6.09 12.84
C TRP A 94 4.79 6.32 13.74
N MET A 95 5.58 7.36 13.48
CA MET A 95 6.73 7.73 14.32
C MET A 95 6.29 8.17 15.72
N CYS A 96 5.24 9.01 15.83
CA CYS A 96 4.67 9.41 17.11
C CYS A 96 4.18 8.21 17.93
N ALA A 97 3.58 7.22 17.28
CA ALA A 97 3.12 6.00 17.94
C ALA A 97 4.28 5.17 18.53
N ARG A 98 5.53 5.39 18.12
CA ARG A 98 6.74 4.68 18.60
C ARG A 98 7.60 5.52 19.54
N LYS A 99 7.55 6.83 19.40
CA LYS A 99 8.29 7.78 20.22
C LYS A 99 7.25 8.77 20.76
N LYS A 100 7.00 8.77 22.07
CA LYS A 100 6.12 9.79 22.66
C LYS A 100 6.71 11.16 22.36
N ALA A 101 6.17 11.82 21.35
CA ALA A 101 6.63 13.11 20.89
C ALA A 101 5.69 14.22 21.35
N GLU A 102 6.22 15.44 21.40
CA GLU A 102 5.43 16.67 21.64
C GLU A 102 4.29 16.82 20.63
N THR A 103 4.48 16.30 19.41
CA THR A 103 3.51 16.30 18.30
C THR A 103 2.34 15.30 18.46
N ALA A 104 2.24 14.59 19.58
CA ALA A 104 1.12 13.67 19.82
C ALA A 104 -0.25 14.40 19.81
N GLY A 105 -0.28 15.63 20.28
CA GLY A 105 -1.47 16.47 20.29
C GLY A 105 -1.98 16.80 18.88
N GLU A 106 -1.08 17.10 17.96
CA GLU A 106 -1.42 17.39 16.56
C GLU A 106 -1.96 16.15 15.84
N VAL A 107 -1.41 14.96 16.11
CA VAL A 107 -1.93 13.72 15.53
C VAL A 107 -3.35 13.46 15.98
N THR A 108 -3.62 13.58 17.28
CA THR A 108 -4.98 13.38 17.80
C THR A 108 -5.94 14.45 17.33
N ALA A 109 -5.51 15.70 17.22
CA ALA A 109 -6.32 16.78 16.64
C ALA A 109 -6.66 16.52 15.15
N ALA A 110 -5.71 16.00 14.37
CA ALA A 110 -5.97 15.63 12.98
C ALA A 110 -6.93 14.43 12.89
N ALA A 111 -6.83 13.45 13.82
CA ALA A 111 -7.77 12.33 13.88
C ALA A 111 -9.19 12.79 14.28
N ASP A 112 -9.30 13.75 15.20
CA ASP A 112 -10.58 14.37 15.55
C ASP A 112 -11.19 15.12 14.38
N ALA A 113 -10.37 15.87 13.65
CA ALA A 113 -10.80 16.54 12.44
C ALA A 113 -11.30 15.54 11.37
N LEU A 114 -10.58 14.43 11.15
CA LEU A 114 -11.03 13.36 10.24
C LEU A 114 -12.40 12.79 10.68
N ILE A 115 -12.55 12.46 11.97
CA ILE A 115 -13.78 11.88 12.48
C ILE A 115 -14.95 12.85 12.34
N LYS A 116 -14.72 14.14 12.59
CA LYS A 116 -15.75 15.19 12.59
C LYS A 116 -16.07 15.71 11.19
N GLU A 117 -15.06 15.91 10.34
CA GLU A 117 -15.16 16.65 9.09
C GLU A 117 -14.91 15.79 7.85
N GLY A 118 -14.38 14.55 8.01
CA GLY A 118 -14.14 13.62 6.89
C GLY A 118 -15.44 13.34 6.15
N HIS A 119 -15.38 13.45 4.83
CA HIS A 119 -16.55 13.17 4.00
C HIS A 119 -16.97 11.69 4.18
N ARG A 120 -18.27 11.46 4.17
CA ARG A 120 -18.84 10.12 4.43
C ARG A 120 -20.01 9.84 3.51
N ASP A 121 -20.15 8.57 3.16
CA ASP A 121 -21.39 8.10 2.53
C ASP A 121 -22.55 8.04 3.54
N ARG A 122 -23.72 7.64 3.05
CA ARG A 122 -24.96 7.52 3.87
C ARG A 122 -24.86 6.53 5.03
N ASP A 123 -23.92 5.57 4.95
CA ASP A 123 -23.68 4.57 6.00
C ASP A 123 -22.53 4.98 6.94
N GLY A 124 -22.04 6.19 6.76
CA GLY A 124 -20.99 6.80 7.57
C GLY A 124 -19.58 6.33 7.25
N LEU A 125 -19.37 5.63 6.13
CA LEU A 125 -18.04 5.24 5.69
C LEU A 125 -17.34 6.44 5.04
N PHE A 126 -16.05 6.62 5.34
CA PHE A 126 -15.28 7.65 4.65
C PHE A 126 -15.28 7.37 3.15
N ASP A 127 -15.62 8.36 2.38
CA ASP A 127 -15.57 8.31 0.93
C ASP A 127 -14.68 9.42 0.34
N ASN A 128 -14.57 9.45 -0.96
CA ASN A 128 -13.72 10.42 -1.63
C ASN A 128 -14.37 11.81 -1.62
N PRO A 129 -13.82 12.82 -0.91
CA PRO A 129 -14.41 14.15 -0.84
C PRO A 129 -14.41 14.87 -2.19
N VAL A 130 -13.52 14.49 -3.10
CA VAL A 130 -13.45 15.03 -4.48
C VAL A 130 -14.47 14.37 -5.38
N HIS A 131 -14.82 13.12 -5.09
CA HIS A 131 -15.80 12.32 -5.81
C HIS A 131 -16.77 11.69 -4.79
N PRO A 132 -17.69 12.48 -4.21
CA PRO A 132 -18.61 12.01 -3.20
C PRO A 132 -19.40 10.78 -3.64
N GLY A 133 -19.58 9.83 -2.72
CA GLY A 133 -20.24 8.56 -3.03
C GLY A 133 -19.34 7.50 -3.66
N GLN A 134 -18.04 7.76 -3.75
CA GLN A 134 -17.04 6.79 -4.18
C GLN A 134 -16.26 6.24 -2.97
N LEU A 135 -16.39 4.94 -2.73
CA LEU A 135 -15.50 4.18 -1.83
C LEU A 135 -14.36 3.58 -2.64
N SER A 136 -13.15 3.61 -2.11
CA SER A 136 -12.01 2.91 -2.69
C SER A 136 -11.12 2.31 -1.59
N THR A 137 -10.46 1.20 -1.90
CA THR A 137 -9.51 0.57 -0.97
C THR A 137 -8.32 1.46 -0.64
N GLU A 138 -8.00 2.46 -1.48
CA GLU A 138 -6.99 3.47 -1.20
C GLU A 138 -7.38 4.36 -0.02
N ILE A 139 -8.66 4.82 0.03
CA ILE A 139 -9.17 5.61 1.18
C ILE A 139 -9.10 4.80 2.46
N LEU A 140 -9.46 3.52 2.39
CA LEU A 140 -9.32 2.59 3.51
C LEU A 140 -7.87 2.51 4.01
N ALA A 141 -6.91 2.36 3.08
CA ALA A 141 -5.48 2.27 3.38
C ALA A 141 -4.93 3.55 4.02
N MET A 142 -5.49 4.71 3.71
CA MET A 142 -5.02 5.99 4.24
C MET A 142 -5.69 6.36 5.57
N THR A 143 -6.91 5.93 5.82
CA THR A 143 -7.68 6.36 7.00
C THR A 143 -7.56 5.39 8.18
N VAL A 144 -7.69 4.09 7.94
CA VAL A 144 -7.72 3.06 9.01
C VAL A 144 -6.40 2.96 9.77
N PRO A 145 -5.22 2.87 9.12
CA PRO A 145 -3.94 2.86 9.84
C PRO A 145 -3.73 4.14 10.65
N PHE A 146 -4.09 5.29 10.09
CA PHE A 146 -3.95 6.57 10.75
C PHE A 146 -4.75 6.64 12.07
N LEU A 147 -6.01 6.21 12.06
CA LEU A 147 -6.83 6.14 13.27
C LEU A 147 -6.26 5.14 14.28
N ALA A 148 -5.75 4.00 13.81
CA ALA A 148 -5.09 3.04 14.70
C ALA A 148 -3.84 3.63 15.38
N TRP A 149 -3.02 4.40 14.65
CA TRP A 149 -1.88 5.11 15.24
C TRP A 149 -2.32 6.20 16.21
N ALA A 150 -3.36 6.97 15.90
CA ALA A 150 -3.94 7.95 16.83
C ALA A 150 -4.41 7.29 18.13
N GLY A 151 -5.08 6.15 18.05
CA GLY A 151 -5.48 5.33 19.20
C GLY A 151 -4.28 4.86 20.01
N LYS A 152 -3.20 4.42 19.34
CA LYS A 152 -1.96 4.02 20.02
C LYS A 152 -1.25 5.17 20.73
N ILE A 153 -1.28 6.36 20.16
CA ILE A 153 -0.66 7.58 20.71
C ILE A 153 -1.42 8.07 21.94
N SER A 154 -2.74 8.19 21.81
CA SER A 154 -3.59 8.78 22.86
C SER A 154 -4.01 7.78 23.94
N GLY A 155 -4.07 6.50 23.62
CA GLY A 155 -4.70 5.47 24.44
C GLY A 155 -6.23 5.50 24.41
N GLU A 156 -6.83 6.35 23.56
CA GLU A 156 -8.28 6.51 23.47
C GLU A 156 -8.92 5.46 22.57
N LYS A 157 -9.86 4.71 23.15
CA LYS A 157 -10.57 3.61 22.45
C LYS A 157 -11.35 4.09 21.22
N ARG A 158 -11.87 5.31 21.24
CA ARG A 158 -12.72 5.83 20.14
C ARG A 158 -12.06 5.82 18.78
N TYR A 159 -10.75 6.01 18.71
CA TYR A 159 -10.01 5.95 17.43
C TYR A 159 -9.91 4.53 16.91
N PHE A 160 -9.68 3.56 17.81
CA PHE A 160 -9.69 2.15 17.43
C PHE A 160 -11.09 1.70 17.00
N ASP A 161 -12.13 2.11 17.75
CA ASP A 161 -13.53 1.78 17.41
C ASP A 161 -13.89 2.32 16.03
N GLU A 162 -13.49 3.55 15.72
CA GLU A 162 -13.73 4.12 14.39
C GLU A 162 -12.92 3.40 13.30
N ALA A 163 -11.66 3.09 13.53
CA ALA A 163 -10.83 2.34 12.59
C ALA A 163 -11.45 0.96 12.26
N VAL A 164 -11.88 0.25 13.29
CA VAL A 164 -12.55 -1.06 13.13
C VAL A 164 -13.89 -0.91 12.41
N ARG A 165 -14.69 0.09 12.78
CA ARG A 165 -15.97 0.37 12.12
C ARG A 165 -15.78 0.65 10.64
N GLN A 166 -14.81 1.48 10.29
CA GLN A 166 -14.47 1.77 8.88
C GLN A 166 -14.03 0.49 8.16
N PHE A 167 -13.10 -0.26 8.73
CA PHE A 167 -12.62 -1.48 8.07
C PHE A 167 -13.75 -2.50 7.84
N LYS A 168 -14.53 -2.80 8.87
CA LYS A 168 -15.65 -3.74 8.77
C LYS A 168 -16.75 -3.25 7.81
N GLY A 169 -17.02 -1.94 7.80
CA GLY A 169 -17.97 -1.34 6.86
C GLY A 169 -17.53 -1.44 5.41
N TYR A 170 -16.26 -1.19 5.15
CA TYR A 170 -15.67 -1.40 3.83
C TYR A 170 -15.70 -2.88 3.42
N ALA A 171 -15.37 -3.78 4.35
CA ALA A 171 -15.41 -5.21 4.09
C ALA A 171 -16.84 -5.66 3.72
N ALA A 172 -17.86 -5.17 4.42
CA ALA A 172 -19.26 -5.46 4.09
C ALA A 172 -19.68 -4.98 2.69
N ARG A 173 -18.97 -4.01 2.11
CA ARG A 173 -19.27 -3.46 0.78
C ARG A 173 -18.40 -4.05 -0.32
N LEU A 174 -17.11 -4.28 -0.06
CA LEU A 174 -16.12 -4.56 -1.07
C LEU A 174 -15.56 -5.98 -1.01
N TYR A 175 -15.69 -6.69 0.10
CA TYR A 175 -15.21 -8.07 0.20
C TYR A 175 -16.23 -9.04 -0.37
N ASP A 176 -15.82 -9.79 -1.39
CA ASP A 176 -16.63 -10.90 -1.92
C ASP A 176 -16.36 -12.17 -1.10
N PRO A 177 -17.31 -12.65 -0.30
CA PRO A 177 -17.12 -13.84 0.54
C PRO A 177 -17.02 -15.14 -0.28
N ALA A 178 -17.49 -15.17 -1.52
CA ALA A 178 -17.38 -16.34 -2.39
C ALA A 178 -15.98 -16.46 -3.00
N ALA A 179 -15.45 -15.36 -3.53
CA ALA A 179 -14.08 -15.29 -4.04
C ALA A 179 -13.06 -15.14 -2.91
N ARG A 180 -13.46 -14.64 -1.75
CA ARG A 180 -12.62 -14.21 -0.61
C ARG A 180 -11.57 -13.18 -1.02
N LEU A 181 -11.96 -12.27 -1.90
CA LEU A 181 -11.13 -11.20 -2.47
C LEU A 181 -11.86 -9.86 -2.37
N TRP A 182 -11.12 -8.78 -2.45
CA TRP A 182 -11.66 -7.43 -2.44
C TRP A 182 -11.90 -6.89 -3.84
N HIS A 183 -13.03 -6.23 -4.01
CA HIS A 183 -13.26 -5.34 -5.13
C HIS A 183 -12.55 -4.00 -4.91
N PRO A 184 -12.14 -3.30 -5.98
CA PRO A 184 -11.35 -2.06 -5.85
C PRO A 184 -12.13 -0.88 -5.26
N GLY A 185 -13.45 -0.87 -5.40
CA GLY A 185 -14.29 0.22 -4.95
C GLY A 185 -15.78 0.01 -5.17
N TYR A 186 -16.54 1.04 -4.76
CA TYR A 186 -17.99 1.11 -4.90
C TYR A 186 -18.39 2.52 -5.34
N LEU A 187 -19.41 2.63 -6.18
CA LEU A 187 -20.02 3.90 -6.61
C LEU A 187 -21.49 3.95 -6.21
N THR A 188 -21.93 5.04 -5.60
CA THR A 188 -23.36 5.33 -5.51
C THR A 188 -23.94 5.63 -6.89
N ALA A 189 -25.27 5.64 -7.01
CA ALA A 189 -25.93 6.00 -8.27
C ALA A 189 -25.58 7.43 -8.71
N GLU A 190 -25.49 8.35 -7.75
CA GLU A 190 -25.11 9.74 -7.99
C GLU A 190 -23.66 9.85 -8.44
N ALA A 191 -22.74 9.12 -7.80
CA ALA A 191 -21.33 9.09 -8.18
C ALA A 191 -21.14 8.50 -9.57
N ALA A 192 -21.82 7.40 -9.90
CA ALA A 192 -21.78 6.79 -11.21
C ALA A 192 -22.33 7.74 -12.30
N ALA A 193 -23.43 8.44 -12.03
CA ALA A 193 -24.02 9.41 -12.94
C ALA A 193 -23.15 10.67 -13.14
N ALA A 194 -22.35 11.04 -12.15
CA ALA A 194 -21.43 12.18 -12.22
C ALA A 194 -20.16 11.91 -13.03
N VAL A 195 -19.90 10.64 -13.36
CA VAL A 195 -18.74 10.28 -14.15
C VAL A 195 -18.88 10.84 -15.57
N THR A 196 -17.98 11.72 -15.91
CA THR A 196 -17.88 12.28 -17.26
C THR A 196 -16.67 11.69 -17.98
N PHE A 197 -16.89 11.28 -19.22
CA PHE A 197 -15.83 10.81 -20.09
C PHE A 197 -14.83 11.95 -20.37
N ARG A 198 -13.55 11.73 -20.06
CA ARG A 198 -12.45 12.62 -20.46
C ARG A 198 -11.56 11.92 -21.47
N PRO A 199 -11.56 12.37 -22.74
CA PRO A 199 -10.74 11.76 -23.79
C PRO A 199 -9.23 11.73 -23.49
N THR A 200 -8.74 12.67 -22.69
CA THR A 200 -7.33 12.80 -22.31
C THR A 200 -6.84 11.67 -21.40
N ASP A 201 -7.74 10.97 -20.73
CA ASP A 201 -7.37 9.87 -19.83
C ASP A 201 -7.22 8.54 -20.60
N GLN A 202 -7.52 8.54 -21.91
CA GLN A 202 -7.50 7.34 -22.76
C GLN A 202 -6.12 6.80 -23.08
N SER A 203 -5.09 7.63 -23.05
CA SER A 203 -3.73 7.20 -23.42
C SER A 203 -3.14 6.15 -22.49
N ILE A 204 -3.67 6.05 -21.27
CA ILE A 204 -3.16 5.20 -20.20
C ILE A 204 -4.11 4.03 -19.93
N LEU A 205 -5.40 4.19 -20.26
CA LEU A 205 -6.46 3.25 -19.91
C LEU A 205 -6.87 2.39 -21.13
N SER A 206 -7.55 1.29 -20.84
CA SER A 206 -8.18 0.43 -21.82
C SER A 206 -9.04 1.22 -22.82
N PRO A 207 -9.11 0.80 -24.08
CA PRO A 207 -10.02 1.37 -25.06
C PRO A 207 -11.50 1.08 -24.79
N VAL A 208 -11.80 0.33 -23.74
CA VAL A 208 -13.19 -0.02 -23.38
C VAL A 208 -13.89 1.20 -22.79
N LEU A 209 -14.99 1.57 -23.38
CA LEU A 209 -15.73 2.80 -23.15
C LEU A 209 -17.04 2.57 -22.38
N SER A 210 -17.08 1.63 -21.45
CA SER A 210 -18.27 1.45 -20.61
C SER A 210 -18.29 2.50 -19.48
N LEU A 211 -19.41 3.18 -19.32
CA LEU A 211 -19.66 3.96 -18.10
C LEU A 211 -19.84 2.97 -16.93
N PRO A 212 -19.37 3.33 -15.72
CA PRO A 212 -19.56 2.46 -14.58
C PRO A 212 -21.03 2.40 -14.19
N GLU A 213 -21.48 1.19 -13.89
CA GLU A 213 -22.74 1.00 -13.22
C GLU A 213 -22.63 1.32 -11.73
N PRO A 214 -23.71 1.82 -11.10
CA PRO A 214 -23.75 1.95 -9.65
C PRO A 214 -23.52 0.61 -8.97
N GLY A 215 -22.80 0.63 -7.85
CA GLY A 215 -22.55 -0.58 -7.07
C GLY A 215 -21.06 -0.90 -6.96
N VAL A 216 -20.78 -2.16 -6.74
CA VAL A 216 -19.40 -2.66 -6.58
C VAL A 216 -18.72 -2.68 -7.94
N LEU A 217 -17.51 -2.11 -8.00
CA LEU A 217 -16.70 -2.13 -9.21
C LEU A 217 -16.17 -3.55 -9.43
N ALA A 218 -16.47 -4.11 -10.59
CA ALA A 218 -16.09 -5.49 -10.92
C ALA A 218 -14.57 -5.64 -11.07
N GLY A 219 -14.06 -6.81 -10.68
CA GLY A 219 -12.66 -7.18 -10.75
C GLY A 219 -12.00 -7.22 -9.37
N CYS A 220 -11.01 -8.09 -9.23
CA CYS A 220 -10.22 -8.23 -8.02
C CYS A 220 -8.83 -7.65 -8.28
N TRP A 221 -8.73 -6.34 -8.20
CA TRP A 221 -7.49 -5.61 -8.49
C TRP A 221 -6.41 -5.90 -7.44
N GLY A 222 -5.22 -6.38 -7.86
CA GLY A 222 -4.15 -6.80 -6.96
C GLY A 222 -3.68 -5.72 -5.99
N ARG A 223 -3.50 -4.47 -6.45
CA ARG A 223 -3.16 -3.34 -5.55
C ARG A 223 -4.32 -3.01 -4.60
N GLY A 224 -5.56 -3.14 -5.04
CA GLY A 224 -6.73 -2.91 -4.20
C GLY A 224 -6.81 -3.90 -3.04
N GLU A 225 -6.60 -5.19 -3.31
CA GLU A 225 -6.42 -6.22 -2.29
C GLU A 225 -5.28 -5.87 -1.33
N GLY A 226 -4.15 -5.43 -1.90
CA GLY A 226 -2.98 -5.01 -1.15
C GLY A 226 -3.26 -3.85 -0.20
N TYR A 227 -4.01 -2.86 -0.61
CA TYR A 227 -4.43 -1.74 0.24
C TYR A 227 -5.31 -2.20 1.42
N ALA A 228 -6.25 -3.12 1.19
CA ALA A 228 -7.05 -3.71 2.26
C ALA A 228 -6.19 -4.51 3.24
N LEU A 229 -5.25 -5.31 2.75
CA LEU A 229 -4.28 -6.05 3.57
C LEU A 229 -3.35 -5.13 4.37
N PHE A 230 -2.90 -4.03 3.79
CA PHE A 230 -2.10 -3.02 4.48
C PHE A 230 -2.91 -2.39 5.63
N ALA A 231 -4.11 -1.90 5.34
CA ALA A 231 -5.00 -1.30 6.34
C ALA A 231 -5.25 -2.25 7.49
N LEU A 232 -5.62 -3.49 7.19
CA LEU A 232 -5.89 -4.52 8.18
C LEU A 232 -4.65 -4.88 9.01
N SER A 233 -3.49 -5.00 8.36
CA SER A 233 -2.25 -5.33 9.05
C SER A 233 -1.85 -4.23 10.04
N GLU A 234 -1.89 -2.95 9.64
CA GLU A 234 -1.55 -1.86 10.55
C GLU A 234 -2.57 -1.74 11.70
N LEU A 235 -3.86 -1.92 11.42
CA LEU A 235 -4.89 -1.93 12.46
C LEU A 235 -4.64 -3.04 13.49
N ILE A 236 -4.46 -4.29 13.07
CA ILE A 236 -4.21 -5.43 13.95
C ILE A 236 -3.00 -5.19 14.86
N PHE A 237 -1.92 -4.60 14.34
CA PHE A 237 -0.70 -4.44 15.12
C PHE A 237 -0.75 -3.30 16.15
N GLU A 238 -1.71 -2.40 16.04
CA GLU A 238 -1.91 -1.32 17.00
C GLU A 238 -3.05 -1.58 17.99
N LEU A 239 -4.04 -2.41 17.61
CA LEU A 239 -5.15 -2.76 18.49
C LEU A 239 -4.66 -3.42 19.79
N PRO A 240 -5.30 -3.08 20.93
CA PRO A 240 -5.16 -3.85 22.15
C PRO A 240 -5.54 -5.33 21.96
N GLU A 241 -4.97 -6.20 22.78
CA GLU A 241 -5.34 -7.61 22.76
C GLU A 241 -6.82 -7.79 23.14
N GLY A 242 -7.50 -8.70 22.47
CA GLY A 242 -8.89 -9.00 22.71
C GLY A 242 -9.62 -9.66 21.54
N PRO A 243 -10.88 -10.02 21.72
CA PRO A 243 -11.67 -10.79 20.73
C PRO A 243 -11.75 -10.11 19.34
N GLU A 244 -11.83 -8.79 19.34
CA GLU A 244 -11.90 -8.01 18.10
C GLU A 244 -10.61 -8.10 17.26
N LYS A 245 -9.45 -8.00 17.94
CA LYS A 245 -8.16 -8.21 17.29
C LYS A 245 -8.01 -9.63 16.77
N GLU A 246 -8.44 -10.62 17.53
CA GLU A 246 -8.43 -12.02 17.12
C GLU A 246 -9.33 -12.28 15.90
N GLU A 247 -10.49 -11.66 15.84
CA GLU A 247 -11.41 -11.71 14.67
C GLU A 247 -10.72 -11.15 13.43
N LEU A 248 -10.08 -9.98 13.55
CA LEU A 248 -9.39 -9.33 12.45
C LEU A 248 -8.14 -10.10 12.00
N ILE A 249 -7.43 -10.77 12.93
CA ILE A 249 -6.34 -11.69 12.58
C ILE A 249 -6.88 -12.85 11.75
N ARG A 250 -7.99 -13.48 12.14
CA ARG A 250 -8.61 -14.57 11.36
C ARG A 250 -9.00 -14.08 9.98
N MET A 251 -9.64 -12.91 9.87
CA MET A 251 -10.01 -12.32 8.59
C MET A 251 -8.79 -12.11 7.69
N ARG A 252 -7.69 -11.59 8.23
CA ARG A 252 -6.44 -11.42 7.46
C ARG A 252 -5.87 -12.77 6.99
N VAL A 253 -5.90 -13.79 7.84
CA VAL A 253 -5.44 -15.13 7.45
C VAL A 253 -6.30 -15.68 6.32
N ASP A 254 -7.63 -15.54 6.40
CA ASP A 254 -8.55 -15.97 5.33
C ASP A 254 -8.28 -15.25 4.00
N MET A 255 -8.01 -13.95 4.04
CA MET A 255 -7.60 -13.18 2.85
C MET A 255 -6.28 -13.71 2.27
N LEU A 256 -5.27 -13.90 3.12
CA LEU A 256 -3.97 -14.43 2.68
C LEU A 256 -4.09 -15.87 2.14
N ASP A 257 -4.93 -16.69 2.75
CA ASP A 257 -5.19 -18.06 2.28
C ASP A 257 -5.82 -18.09 0.89
N SER A 258 -6.73 -17.17 0.58
CA SER A 258 -7.35 -17.07 -0.75
C SER A 258 -6.37 -16.67 -1.84
N LEU A 259 -5.29 -15.99 -1.47
CA LEU A 259 -4.26 -15.53 -2.41
C LEU A 259 -3.23 -16.61 -2.76
N LEU A 260 -3.05 -17.65 -1.92
CA LEU A 260 -2.07 -18.70 -2.18
C LEU A 260 -2.29 -19.42 -3.53
N PRO A 261 -3.52 -19.88 -3.87
CA PRO A 261 -3.76 -20.53 -5.16
C PRO A 261 -3.71 -19.58 -6.37
N LEU A 262 -3.67 -18.29 -6.14
CA LEU A 262 -3.60 -17.24 -7.17
C LEU A 262 -2.18 -16.73 -7.42
N GLN A 263 -1.20 -17.27 -6.69
CA GLN A 263 0.20 -16.96 -6.95
C GLN A 263 0.67 -17.66 -8.23
N ASP A 264 1.20 -16.89 -9.17
CA ASP A 264 1.79 -17.39 -10.40
C ASP A 264 3.04 -18.27 -10.09
N PRO A 265 3.35 -19.29 -10.88
CA PRO A 265 4.58 -20.08 -10.73
C PRO A 265 5.88 -19.25 -10.70
N ASN A 266 5.88 -18.04 -11.24
CA ASN A 266 7.00 -17.11 -11.15
C ASN A 266 7.08 -16.38 -9.80
N GLY A 267 6.13 -16.58 -8.89
CA GLY A 267 6.04 -15.99 -7.56
C GLY A 267 5.19 -14.74 -7.46
N MET A 268 4.73 -14.17 -8.56
CA MET A 268 3.96 -12.92 -8.58
C MET A 268 2.45 -13.15 -8.44
N TRP A 269 1.71 -12.09 -8.14
CA TRP A 269 0.26 -12.02 -8.30
C TRP A 269 -0.08 -11.09 -9.46
N HIS A 270 -1.20 -11.38 -10.12
CA HIS A 270 -1.61 -10.67 -11.34
C HIS A 270 -2.33 -9.34 -11.05
N GLN A 271 -2.39 -8.46 -12.04
CA GLN A 271 -3.11 -7.19 -12.02
C GLN A 271 -4.58 -7.38 -11.60
N VAL A 272 -5.23 -8.38 -12.17
CA VAL A 272 -6.52 -8.90 -11.74
C VAL A 272 -6.28 -10.29 -11.18
N LEU A 273 -6.43 -10.44 -9.87
CA LEU A 273 -5.97 -11.61 -9.11
C LEU A 273 -6.52 -12.95 -9.63
N ASN A 274 -7.77 -12.96 -10.07
CA ASN A 274 -8.46 -14.14 -10.59
C ASN A 274 -8.51 -14.18 -12.13
N ASP A 275 -7.68 -13.40 -12.82
CA ASP A 275 -7.53 -13.41 -14.28
C ASP A 275 -6.07 -13.61 -14.68
N TRP A 276 -5.73 -14.86 -15.03
CA TRP A 276 -4.41 -15.26 -15.50
C TRP A 276 -4.02 -14.64 -16.85
N GLY A 277 -4.95 -14.01 -17.56
CA GLY A 277 -4.70 -13.26 -18.79
C GLY A 277 -4.13 -11.86 -18.54
N SER A 278 -4.29 -11.34 -17.32
CA SER A 278 -3.68 -10.07 -16.92
C SER A 278 -2.18 -10.26 -16.60
N TYR A 279 -1.42 -9.17 -16.57
CA TYR A 279 0.03 -9.26 -16.33
C TYR A 279 0.36 -9.47 -14.84
N PRO A 280 1.51 -10.12 -14.51
CA PRO A 280 2.06 -10.14 -13.15
C PRO A 280 2.36 -8.72 -12.68
N GLU A 281 1.83 -8.32 -11.52
CA GLU A 281 1.79 -6.92 -11.10
C GLU A 281 2.62 -6.71 -9.82
N THR A 282 3.50 -5.71 -9.84
CA THR A 282 4.51 -5.54 -8.80
C THR A 282 3.95 -4.91 -7.52
N SER A 283 3.03 -3.93 -7.60
CA SER A 283 2.56 -3.24 -6.40
C SER A 283 1.63 -4.09 -5.54
N GLY A 284 0.70 -4.82 -6.14
CA GLY A 284 -0.17 -5.76 -5.44
C GLY A 284 0.64 -6.91 -4.83
N THR A 285 1.57 -7.49 -5.61
CA THR A 285 2.52 -8.48 -5.11
C THR A 285 3.27 -7.97 -3.89
N ALA A 286 3.82 -6.75 -3.96
CA ALA A 286 4.58 -6.16 -2.87
C ALA A 286 3.73 -5.94 -1.61
N TRP A 287 2.49 -5.47 -1.73
CA TRP A 287 1.58 -5.33 -0.59
C TRP A 287 1.21 -6.67 0.05
N ILE A 288 0.96 -7.70 -0.76
CA ILE A 288 0.70 -9.07 -0.27
C ILE A 288 1.92 -9.57 0.50
N LEU A 289 3.11 -9.44 -0.07
CA LEU A 289 4.36 -9.82 0.58
C LEU A 289 4.58 -9.04 1.88
N TYR A 290 4.27 -7.73 1.91
CA TYR A 290 4.32 -6.94 3.14
C TYR A 290 3.43 -7.55 4.23
N ALA A 291 2.17 -7.87 3.91
CA ALA A 291 1.22 -8.42 4.88
C ALA A 291 1.65 -9.81 5.39
N VAL A 292 2.13 -10.69 4.49
CA VAL A 292 2.67 -11.99 4.87
C VAL A 292 3.92 -11.84 5.73
N GLY A 293 4.88 -11.01 5.32
CA GLY A 293 6.12 -10.75 6.06
C GLY A 293 5.86 -10.20 7.47
N ARG A 294 4.89 -9.29 7.62
CA ARG A 294 4.42 -8.80 8.93
C ARG A 294 3.84 -9.93 9.78
N GLY A 295 3.03 -10.79 9.17
CA GLY A 295 2.44 -11.94 9.83
C GLY A 295 3.47 -12.95 10.32
N LEU A 296 4.45 -13.28 9.48
CA LEU A 296 5.57 -14.16 9.83
C LEU A 296 6.40 -13.59 10.99
N LYS A 297 6.75 -12.29 10.92
CA LYS A 297 7.53 -11.62 11.98
C LYS A 297 6.82 -11.58 13.32
N LYS A 298 5.49 -11.52 13.31
CA LYS A 298 4.66 -11.42 14.50
C LYS A 298 4.07 -12.75 14.97
N GLY A 299 4.30 -13.85 14.23
CA GLY A 299 3.74 -15.16 14.54
C GLY A 299 2.21 -15.22 14.42
N THR A 300 1.62 -14.40 13.56
CA THR A 300 0.16 -14.32 13.37
C THR A 300 -0.30 -15.01 12.07
N VAL A 301 0.60 -15.69 11.39
CA VAL A 301 0.35 -16.62 10.28
C VAL A 301 1.16 -17.88 10.48
N ASP A 302 0.68 -19.00 9.92
CA ASP A 302 1.40 -20.26 9.95
C ASP A 302 2.68 -20.17 9.10
N ARG A 303 3.83 -20.34 9.77
CA ARG A 303 5.12 -20.20 9.11
C ARG A 303 5.36 -21.29 8.07
N GLU A 304 4.98 -22.53 8.32
CA GLU A 304 5.20 -23.62 7.39
C GLU A 304 4.39 -23.42 6.11
N LYS A 305 3.18 -22.89 6.25
CA LYS A 305 2.28 -22.61 5.13
C LYS A 305 2.71 -21.39 4.33
N PHE A 306 3.07 -20.29 4.98
CA PHE A 306 3.25 -18.99 4.32
C PHE A 306 4.70 -18.65 3.95
N LEU A 307 5.71 -19.27 4.57
CA LEU A 307 7.10 -18.98 4.26
C LEU A 307 7.49 -19.37 2.83
N PRO A 308 7.16 -20.57 2.30
CA PRO A 308 7.54 -20.93 0.93
C PRO A 308 6.95 -19.98 -0.14
N PRO A 309 5.63 -19.68 -0.17
CA PRO A 309 5.07 -18.72 -1.12
C PRO A 309 5.61 -17.30 -0.92
N TYR A 310 5.93 -16.91 0.31
CA TYR A 310 6.57 -15.63 0.59
C TYR A 310 7.95 -15.51 -0.06
N LEU A 311 8.80 -16.54 0.09
CA LEU A 311 10.13 -16.58 -0.54
C LEU A 311 10.03 -16.59 -2.07
N CYS A 312 9.08 -17.37 -2.61
CA CYS A 312 8.81 -17.41 -4.05
C CYS A 312 8.39 -16.01 -4.56
N GLY A 313 7.50 -15.34 -3.83
CA GLY A 313 7.05 -14.00 -4.17
C GLY A 313 8.15 -12.95 -4.14
N LEU A 314 9.02 -12.98 -3.13
CA LEU A 314 10.19 -12.09 -3.06
C LEU A 314 11.13 -12.31 -4.25
N ALA A 315 11.43 -13.56 -4.60
CA ALA A 315 12.26 -13.89 -5.75
C ALA A 315 11.59 -13.48 -7.08
N GLY A 316 10.27 -13.65 -7.19
CA GLY A 316 9.48 -13.19 -8.33
C GLY A 316 9.55 -11.67 -8.49
N MET A 317 9.24 -10.94 -7.43
CA MET A 317 9.27 -9.47 -7.42
C MET A 317 10.66 -8.92 -7.74
N ALA A 318 11.73 -9.52 -7.24
CA ALA A 318 13.11 -9.09 -7.50
C ALA A 318 13.44 -9.03 -8.99
N ARG A 319 12.83 -9.87 -9.83
CA ARG A 319 13.04 -9.86 -11.29
C ARG A 319 12.47 -8.61 -11.98
N TYR A 320 11.60 -7.88 -11.31
CA TYR A 320 11.00 -6.64 -11.79
C TYR A 320 11.67 -5.40 -11.20
N LEU A 321 12.79 -5.58 -10.49
CA LEU A 321 13.62 -4.51 -9.94
C LEU A 321 14.95 -4.49 -10.70
N ALA A 322 15.28 -3.36 -11.32
CA ALA A 322 16.55 -3.21 -12.01
C ALA A 322 17.66 -2.74 -11.05
N TYR A 323 18.90 -2.93 -11.44
CA TYR A 323 20.08 -2.50 -10.66
C TYR A 323 20.24 -0.98 -10.53
N ASP A 324 19.49 -0.20 -11.32
CA ASP A 324 19.40 1.26 -11.18
C ASP A 324 18.26 1.69 -10.25
N GLY A 325 17.63 0.74 -9.56
CA GLY A 325 16.47 0.97 -8.69
C GLY A 325 15.13 1.10 -9.43
N SER A 326 15.11 0.96 -10.77
CA SER A 326 13.85 1.00 -11.54
C SER A 326 12.93 -0.15 -11.18
N ILE A 327 11.64 0.14 -11.15
CA ILE A 327 10.56 -0.83 -10.87
C ILE A 327 9.73 -0.99 -12.13
N PHE A 328 9.53 -2.24 -12.54
CA PHE A 328 8.71 -2.59 -13.70
C PHE A 328 7.38 -3.20 -13.29
N ASN A 329 6.45 -3.28 -14.20
CA ASN A 329 5.12 -3.87 -14.04
C ASN A 329 4.31 -3.27 -12.87
N GLY A 330 4.46 -1.97 -12.61
CA GLY A 330 3.58 -1.28 -11.68
C GLY A 330 2.19 -1.09 -12.30
N SER A 331 1.14 -1.27 -11.51
CA SER A 331 -0.23 -0.97 -11.93
C SER A 331 -0.39 0.51 -12.18
N VAL A 332 -1.08 0.87 -13.25
CA VAL A 332 -1.59 2.23 -13.39
C VAL A 332 -2.43 2.62 -12.17
N THR A 333 -2.47 3.91 -11.85
CA THR A 333 -3.24 4.42 -10.70
C THR A 333 -4.68 3.91 -10.67
N CYS A 334 -5.34 4.02 -9.51
CA CYS A 334 -6.71 3.54 -9.32
C CYS A 334 -7.65 4.03 -10.45
N ILE A 335 -8.33 3.10 -11.09
CA ILE A 335 -9.26 3.39 -12.20
C ILE A 335 -10.56 4.02 -11.68
N CYS A 336 -10.84 3.86 -10.38
CA CYS A 336 -12.07 4.35 -9.75
C CYS A 336 -12.35 5.84 -9.98
N PRO A 337 -11.41 6.78 -9.83
CA PRO A 337 -11.67 8.20 -10.05
C PRO A 337 -12.08 8.56 -11.49
N GLY A 338 -11.72 7.74 -12.45
CA GLY A 338 -12.08 7.92 -13.86
C GLY A 338 -13.43 7.30 -14.22
N GLY A 339 -14.08 6.61 -13.30
CA GLY A 339 -15.40 6.04 -13.51
C GLY A 339 -15.44 4.81 -14.40
N ARG A 340 -14.36 4.10 -14.54
CA ARG A 340 -14.25 2.91 -15.40
C ARG A 340 -13.72 1.73 -14.62
N GLY A 341 -14.45 1.28 -13.65
CA GLY A 341 -14.03 0.16 -12.83
C GLY A 341 -14.59 -1.17 -13.27
N THR A 342 -14.55 -1.51 -14.56
CA THR A 342 -14.91 -2.87 -14.99
C THR A 342 -13.71 -3.80 -14.86
N ALA A 343 -13.97 -5.10 -14.68
CA ALA A 343 -12.90 -6.11 -14.69
C ALA A 343 -12.06 -6.05 -15.97
N VAL A 344 -12.70 -5.74 -17.10
CA VAL A 344 -12.04 -5.59 -18.39
C VAL A 344 -11.08 -4.40 -18.38
N ASP A 345 -11.49 -3.26 -17.83
CA ASP A 345 -10.61 -2.07 -17.75
C ASP A 345 -9.36 -2.36 -16.91
N PHE A 346 -9.49 -3.09 -15.79
CA PHE A 346 -8.35 -3.50 -14.98
C PHE A 346 -7.45 -4.52 -15.68
N ALA A 347 -8.04 -5.51 -16.36
CA ALA A 347 -7.28 -6.55 -17.07
C ALA A 347 -6.47 -5.99 -18.25
N PHE A 348 -7.03 -5.01 -18.98
CA PHE A 348 -6.37 -4.38 -20.12
C PHE A 348 -5.58 -3.11 -19.80
N ALA A 349 -5.56 -2.67 -18.53
CA ALA A 349 -4.71 -1.57 -18.10
C ALA A 349 -3.24 -1.90 -18.37
N LYS A 350 -2.49 -0.93 -18.90
CA LYS A 350 -1.06 -1.11 -19.18
C LYS A 350 -0.27 -1.07 -17.87
N TRP A 351 0.77 -1.87 -17.79
CA TRP A 351 1.77 -1.71 -16.75
C TRP A 351 2.64 -0.47 -16.99
N LEU A 352 3.14 0.11 -15.92
CA LEU A 352 4.03 1.25 -15.97
C LEU A 352 5.38 0.91 -15.34
N LYS A 353 6.44 1.51 -15.90
CA LYS A 353 7.75 1.57 -15.26
C LYS A 353 7.76 2.74 -14.28
N ASP A 354 8.35 2.53 -13.11
CA ASP A 354 8.56 3.56 -12.10
C ASP A 354 7.25 4.26 -11.65
N GLU A 355 6.16 3.49 -11.60
CA GLU A 355 4.87 4.01 -11.16
C GLU A 355 4.93 4.36 -9.65
N PRO A 356 4.60 5.60 -9.26
CA PRO A 356 4.90 6.11 -7.91
C PRO A 356 4.26 5.32 -6.76
N HIS A 357 3.03 4.79 -6.92
CA HIS A 357 2.35 4.01 -5.88
C HIS A 357 2.92 2.58 -5.73
N THR A 358 3.84 2.18 -6.62
CA THR A 358 4.54 0.89 -6.53
C THR A 358 5.76 0.97 -5.63
N VAL A 359 6.34 2.15 -5.43
CA VAL A 359 7.61 2.32 -4.72
C VAL A 359 7.51 1.94 -3.25
N ALA A 360 6.55 2.51 -2.54
CA ALA A 360 6.39 2.28 -1.10
C ALA A 360 6.13 0.81 -0.74
N PRO A 361 5.21 0.08 -1.39
CA PRO A 361 5.01 -1.33 -1.10
C PRO A 361 6.25 -2.18 -1.39
N VAL A 362 7.00 -1.90 -2.45
CA VAL A 362 8.27 -2.59 -2.74
C VAL A 362 9.25 -2.39 -1.59
N LEU A 363 9.50 -1.14 -1.16
CA LEU A 363 10.39 -0.85 -0.04
C LEU A 363 9.93 -1.53 1.26
N LEU A 364 8.64 -1.50 1.56
CA LEU A 364 8.06 -2.10 2.76
C LEU A 364 8.14 -3.63 2.74
N SER A 365 7.94 -4.27 1.59
CA SER A 365 8.07 -5.72 1.46
C SER A 365 9.52 -6.18 1.59
N LEU A 366 10.46 -5.47 0.98
CA LEU A 366 11.90 -5.73 1.13
C LEU A 366 12.36 -5.50 2.58
N GLN A 367 11.86 -4.46 3.25
CA GLN A 367 12.07 -4.27 4.69
C GLN A 367 11.62 -5.50 5.51
N GLN A 368 10.44 -6.07 5.19
CA GLN A 368 9.98 -7.27 5.87
C GLN A 368 10.88 -8.48 5.59
N ALA A 369 11.41 -8.61 4.36
CA ALA A 369 12.37 -9.67 4.04
C ALA A 369 13.63 -9.58 4.91
N VAL A 370 14.18 -8.38 5.07
CA VAL A 370 15.33 -8.13 5.95
C VAL A 370 14.99 -8.46 7.42
N GLN A 371 13.85 -8.01 7.90
CA GLN A 371 13.42 -8.26 9.29
C GLN A 371 13.12 -9.73 9.60
N ASN A 372 12.74 -10.52 8.59
CA ASN A 372 12.51 -11.95 8.71
C ASN A 372 13.77 -12.79 8.44
N GLU A 373 14.92 -12.15 8.24
CA GLU A 373 16.20 -12.80 7.93
C GLU A 373 16.15 -13.67 6.67
N CYS A 374 15.25 -13.31 5.74
CA CYS A 374 15.06 -14.01 4.46
C CYS A 374 15.99 -13.46 3.36
N ALA A 375 16.86 -12.52 3.69
CA ALA A 375 17.56 -11.69 2.72
C ALA A 375 18.74 -12.36 2.02
N LYS A 376 19.26 -13.48 2.53
CA LYS A 376 20.52 -14.04 2.07
C LYS A 376 20.32 -15.16 1.04
N GLY A 377 21.00 -15.02 -0.10
CA GLY A 377 21.22 -16.14 -1.04
C GLY A 377 20.13 -16.40 -2.09
N LEU A 378 19.12 -15.51 -2.22
CA LEU A 378 18.03 -15.70 -3.20
C LEU A 378 18.16 -14.80 -4.46
N ILE A 379 19.09 -13.86 -4.45
CA ILE A 379 19.38 -13.02 -5.62
C ILE A 379 20.70 -13.52 -6.19
N PRO A 380 20.75 -13.91 -7.48
CA PRO A 380 22.00 -14.30 -8.10
C PRO A 380 23.00 -13.13 -8.01
N SER A 381 24.26 -13.45 -7.72
CA SER A 381 25.33 -12.46 -7.76
C SER A 381 25.46 -11.84 -9.16
N LEU A 382 26.02 -10.65 -9.25
CA LEU A 382 26.23 -10.01 -10.55
C LEU A 382 27.07 -10.91 -11.48
N SER A 383 28.04 -11.66 -10.95
CA SER A 383 28.83 -12.64 -11.70
C SER A 383 27.97 -13.80 -12.22
N GLU A 384 27.04 -14.34 -11.40
CA GLU A 384 26.13 -15.39 -11.86
C GLU A 384 25.19 -14.88 -12.96
N VAL A 385 24.73 -13.64 -12.87
CA VAL A 385 23.91 -13.01 -13.91
C VAL A 385 24.73 -12.80 -15.19
N LEU A 386 25.95 -12.28 -15.08
CA LEU A 386 26.81 -12.06 -16.24
C LEU A 386 27.22 -13.38 -16.91
N ASN A 387 27.52 -14.43 -16.15
CA ASN A 387 27.85 -15.75 -16.68
C ASN A 387 26.69 -16.39 -17.46
N GLN A 388 25.43 -16.09 -17.11
CA GLN A 388 24.27 -16.52 -17.89
C GLN A 388 24.22 -15.89 -19.30
N PHE A 389 24.80 -14.70 -19.46
CA PHE A 389 24.85 -14.00 -20.75
C PHE A 389 26.12 -14.27 -21.54
N THR A 390 27.21 -14.67 -20.89
CA THR A 390 28.51 -14.93 -21.54
C THR A 390 28.72 -16.41 -21.87
N GLY A 391 27.91 -17.30 -21.33
CA GLY A 391 27.98 -18.74 -21.63
C GLY A 391 29.22 -19.44 -21.06
N GLU A 392 29.91 -18.83 -20.06
CA GLU A 392 31.01 -19.42 -19.30
C GLU A 392 30.57 -20.10 -18.00
#